data_88cc4296814ea810a759144d32a959e9
#
_entry.id   88cc4296814ea810a759144d32a959e9
#
_cell.length_a   1.000
_cell.length_b   1.000
_cell.length_c   1.000
_cell.angle_alpha   90.00
_cell.angle_beta   90.00
_cell.angle_gamma   90.00
#
_symmetry.space_group_name_H-M   'P 1'
#
loop_
_entity.id
_entity.type
_entity.pdbx_description
1 polymer ?
#
loop_
_entity_poly.entity_id
_entity_poly.type
_entity_poly.pdbx_seq_one_letter_code
_entity_poly.pdbx_strand_id
1 'polypeptide(L)'
;MSRGLGDVYKRQPLGVVGAILSLLALKYILNIKTSQEEADAEKGLGHLQELTVRPVTLEIKNEAIHGKTIKEIRPLVNRNFVISRIRHHDGQQEVELVNSETILHIDDKILVISNPIDIEAITVFFGKQVEMEWEQLNKKLISRRILITKPELNGKMLSQLKIRNNFGASITRINRSGVDLVASPHLQLQMGDRVTIVGSELAVTHAEKVLGNSMKRLNHPNLIPIFFGIALGCILGSIPFMFPGIPQPVKLGLAGGPLIVSILISRFGPQYKMITYTTMSANLMIREIGISLFLACVGLGAGKDFIETIVNEGGYIWIMYGAIITTVPLIITGLIGRYACKLNYYTLIGVLSGANTNPPALAYSNDLTSCDAPAVGYATVYPLAMFLRVLTAQLLILSLG
;
A
#
# COMPACT_ATOMS: atom_id res chain seq x y z
N MET A 1 -5.12 -38.66 -18.98
CA MET A 1 -4.69 -37.47 -18.22
C MET A 1 -4.48 -36.20 -19.09
N SER A 2 -4.31 -36.30 -20.39
CA SER A 2 -4.11 -35.14 -21.29
C SER A 2 -5.42 -34.39 -21.69
N ARG A 3 -6.58 -35.02 -21.63
CA ARG A 3 -7.86 -34.37 -22.02
C ARG A 3 -8.33 -33.29 -21.04
N GLY A 4 -8.09 -33.44 -19.77
CA GLY A 4 -8.57 -32.46 -18.75
C GLY A 4 -7.88 -31.11 -18.75
N LEU A 5 -6.58 -31.05 -19.15
CA LEU A 5 -5.84 -29.79 -19.24
C LEU A 5 -6.25 -28.97 -20.47
N GLY A 6 -6.55 -29.63 -21.61
CA GLY A 6 -7.05 -28.96 -22.81
C GLY A 6 -8.38 -28.24 -22.57
N ASP A 7 -9.28 -28.83 -21.78
CA ASP A 7 -10.60 -28.25 -21.51
C ASP A 7 -10.56 -26.99 -20.60
N VAL A 8 -9.54 -26.85 -19.75
CA VAL A 8 -9.34 -25.66 -18.91
C VAL A 8 -8.95 -24.44 -19.76
N TYR A 9 -8.06 -24.62 -20.74
CA TYR A 9 -7.63 -23.53 -21.62
C TYR A 9 -8.74 -23.04 -22.57
N LYS A 10 -9.65 -23.93 -22.97
CA LYS A 10 -10.79 -23.61 -23.86
C LYS A 10 -11.81 -22.65 -23.27
N ARG A 11 -11.85 -22.51 -21.93
CA ARG A 11 -12.80 -21.64 -21.19
C ARG A 11 -12.24 -20.27 -20.79
N GLN A 12 -10.93 -20.07 -20.90
CA GLN A 12 -10.24 -18.85 -20.44
C GLN A 12 -10.69 -17.55 -21.15
N PRO A 13 -10.91 -17.49 -22.48
CA PRO A 13 -11.29 -16.24 -23.14
C PRO A 13 -12.58 -15.65 -22.55
N LEU A 14 -13.55 -16.51 -22.24
CA LEU A 14 -14.82 -16.06 -21.66
C LEU A 14 -14.71 -15.63 -20.20
N GLY A 15 -13.80 -16.25 -19.45
CA GLY A 15 -13.48 -15.85 -18.09
C GLY A 15 -12.92 -14.42 -18.01
N VAL A 16 -12.14 -14.00 -19.02
CA VAL A 16 -11.59 -12.65 -19.12
C VAL A 16 -12.65 -11.66 -19.61
N VAL A 17 -13.20 -11.93 -20.80
CA VAL A 17 -14.18 -11.02 -21.46
C VAL A 17 -15.47 -10.94 -20.63
N GLY A 18 -15.96 -12.07 -20.13
CA GLY A 18 -17.16 -12.11 -19.28
C GLY A 18 -17.00 -11.33 -17.98
N ALA A 19 -15.82 -11.38 -17.37
CA ALA A 19 -15.55 -10.56 -16.19
C ALA A 19 -15.58 -9.06 -16.51
N ILE A 20 -14.91 -8.61 -17.58
CA ILE A 20 -14.91 -7.20 -18.00
C ILE A 20 -16.35 -6.75 -18.35
N LEU A 21 -17.10 -7.56 -19.08
CA LEU A 21 -18.49 -7.26 -19.40
C LEU A 21 -19.38 -7.19 -18.15
N SER A 22 -19.12 -8.04 -17.16
CA SER A 22 -19.83 -7.99 -15.88
C SER A 22 -19.54 -6.71 -15.09
N LEU A 23 -18.27 -6.23 -15.09
CA LEU A 23 -17.90 -4.96 -14.48
C LEU A 23 -18.57 -3.77 -15.19
N LEU A 24 -18.64 -3.81 -16.53
CA LEU A 24 -19.38 -2.85 -17.33
C LEU A 24 -20.88 -2.88 -17.01
N ALA A 25 -21.48 -4.08 -16.97
CA ALA A 25 -22.90 -4.25 -16.64
C ALA A 25 -23.21 -3.67 -15.25
N LEU A 26 -22.35 -3.91 -14.26
CA LEU A 26 -22.49 -3.32 -12.93
C LEU A 26 -22.47 -1.79 -12.96
N LYS A 27 -21.67 -1.15 -13.81
CA LYS A 27 -21.67 0.30 -13.98
C LYS A 27 -23.04 0.82 -14.39
N TYR A 28 -23.68 0.14 -15.35
CA TYR A 28 -25.03 0.52 -15.84
C TYR A 28 -26.12 0.17 -14.83
N ILE A 29 -26.10 -1.03 -14.24
CA ILE A 29 -27.07 -1.48 -13.24
C ILE A 29 -27.09 -0.54 -12.03
N LEU A 30 -25.93 -0.11 -11.57
CA LEU A 30 -25.76 0.77 -10.41
C LEU A 30 -25.91 2.25 -10.77
N ASN A 31 -26.13 2.59 -12.04
CA ASN A 31 -26.25 3.95 -12.56
C ASN A 31 -25.12 4.88 -12.06
N ILE A 32 -23.88 4.41 -12.20
CA ILE A 32 -22.69 5.05 -11.65
C ILE A 32 -22.34 6.34 -12.39
N LYS A 33 -22.30 7.46 -11.67
CA LYS A 33 -21.78 8.74 -12.15
C LYS A 33 -20.27 8.77 -11.89
N THR A 34 -19.48 8.52 -12.93
CA THR A 34 -18.01 8.38 -12.85
C THR A 34 -17.31 9.53 -12.13
N SER A 35 -17.71 10.79 -12.39
CA SER A 35 -17.10 11.96 -11.76
C SER A 35 -17.34 12.08 -10.25
N GLN A 36 -18.51 11.63 -9.77
CA GLN A 36 -18.80 11.61 -8.34
C GLN A 36 -18.06 10.48 -7.63
N GLU A 37 -18.05 9.29 -8.24
CA GLU A 37 -17.35 8.11 -7.70
C GLU A 37 -15.84 8.31 -7.68
N GLU A 38 -15.27 9.03 -8.64
CA GLU A 38 -13.83 9.33 -8.66
C GLU A 38 -13.46 10.29 -7.53
N ALA A 39 -14.26 11.34 -7.32
CA ALA A 39 -14.09 12.24 -6.18
C ALA A 39 -14.30 11.53 -4.83
N ASP A 40 -15.21 10.57 -4.76
CA ASP A 40 -15.44 9.77 -3.56
C ASP A 40 -14.40 8.65 -3.39
N ALA A 41 -13.82 8.14 -4.48
CA ALA A 41 -12.66 7.24 -4.43
C ALA A 41 -11.42 7.98 -3.96
N GLU A 42 -11.18 9.17 -4.43
CA GLU A 42 -10.11 10.05 -3.95
C GLU A 42 -10.32 10.43 -2.47
N LYS A 43 -11.56 10.69 -2.06
CA LYS A 43 -11.90 10.90 -0.64
C LYS A 43 -11.82 9.59 0.16
N GLY A 44 -12.19 8.46 -0.38
CA GLY A 44 -12.11 7.15 0.25
C GLY A 44 -10.66 6.63 0.33
N LEU A 45 -9.83 6.93 -0.66
CA LEU A 45 -8.38 6.89 -0.57
C LEU A 45 -7.89 8.01 0.35
N GLY A 46 -8.59 9.13 0.43
CA GLY A 46 -8.45 10.17 1.43
C GLY A 46 -8.75 9.67 2.86
N HIS A 47 -9.60 8.68 3.07
CA HIS A 47 -9.70 7.95 4.35
C HIS A 47 -8.50 7.02 4.61
N LEU A 48 -7.86 6.48 3.59
CA LEU A 48 -6.49 5.93 3.70
C LEU A 48 -5.45 7.06 3.78
N GLN A 49 -5.71 8.24 3.21
CA GLN A 49 -4.98 9.49 3.41
C GLN A 49 -5.39 10.21 4.72
N GLU A 50 -6.51 9.87 5.35
CA GLU A 50 -6.80 10.19 6.76
C GLU A 50 -5.90 9.41 7.72
N LEU A 51 -5.21 8.36 7.25
CA LEU A 51 -4.01 7.82 7.88
C LEU A 51 -2.77 8.67 7.56
N THR A 52 -2.85 9.69 6.69
CA THR A 52 -1.76 10.63 6.46
C THR A 52 -1.55 11.45 7.71
N VAL A 53 -0.34 11.37 8.18
CA VAL A 53 0.16 12.09 9.35
C VAL A 53 -0.17 13.58 9.23
N ARG A 54 -0.96 14.11 10.18
CA ARG A 54 -1.38 15.52 10.19
C ARG A 54 -0.70 16.28 11.33
N PRO A 55 -0.31 17.54 11.10
CA PRO A 55 0.11 18.44 12.16
C PRO A 55 -1.11 18.93 12.90
N VAL A 56 -1.07 18.94 14.23
CA VAL A 56 -2.08 19.50 15.11
C VAL A 56 -1.39 20.34 16.17
N THR A 57 -1.88 21.55 16.40
CA THR A 57 -1.39 22.40 17.49
C THR A 57 -2.20 22.15 18.75
N LEU A 58 -1.51 21.84 19.83
CA LEU A 58 -2.12 21.60 21.13
C LEU A 58 -1.58 22.60 22.15
N GLU A 59 -2.46 23.12 22.98
CA GLU A 59 -2.14 23.89 24.17
C GLU A 59 -2.17 22.94 25.38
N ILE A 60 -1.10 22.94 26.16
CA ILE A 60 -0.93 22.05 27.30
C ILE A 60 -1.81 22.53 28.45
N LYS A 61 -2.75 21.68 28.89
CA LYS A 61 -3.66 21.95 30.02
C LYS A 61 -3.57 20.87 31.10
N ASN A 62 -2.84 19.80 30.85
CA ASN A 62 -2.74 18.70 31.79
C ASN A 62 -1.65 18.99 32.84
N GLU A 63 -2.04 19.17 34.06
CA GLU A 63 -1.12 19.43 35.19
C GLU A 63 -0.16 18.25 35.46
N ALA A 64 -0.55 17.02 35.12
CA ALA A 64 0.28 15.84 35.35
C ALA A 64 1.56 15.81 34.52
N ILE A 65 1.64 16.62 33.47
CA ILE A 65 2.83 16.69 32.59
C ILE A 65 3.65 17.97 32.80
N HIS A 66 3.18 18.87 33.67
CA HIS A 66 3.92 20.09 34.00
C HIS A 66 5.31 19.78 34.59
N GLY A 67 6.32 20.43 34.09
CA GLY A 67 7.72 20.25 34.54
C GLY A 67 8.39 18.91 34.10
N LYS A 68 7.68 18.07 33.33
CA LYS A 68 8.24 16.80 32.83
C LYS A 68 8.88 16.97 31.46
N THR A 69 9.90 16.15 31.22
CA THR A 69 10.57 16.07 29.92
C THR A 69 9.77 15.23 28.94
N ILE A 70 9.96 15.45 27.64
CA ILE A 70 9.33 14.63 26.59
C ILE A 70 9.70 13.15 26.71
N LYS A 71 10.92 12.87 27.16
CA LYS A 71 11.40 11.50 27.40
C LYS A 71 10.53 10.79 28.46
N GLU A 72 10.15 11.47 29.51
CA GLU A 72 9.29 10.94 30.58
C GLU A 72 7.83 10.81 30.17
N ILE A 73 7.35 11.71 29.31
CA ILE A 73 5.95 11.76 28.86
C ILE A 73 5.68 10.68 27.78
N ARG A 74 6.65 10.44 26.91
CA ARG A 74 6.47 9.53 25.75
C ARG A 74 5.95 8.12 26.10
N PRO A 75 6.46 7.45 27.15
CA PRO A 75 5.94 6.14 27.55
C PRO A 75 4.51 6.17 28.06
N LEU A 76 4.07 7.30 28.63
CA LEU A 76 2.74 7.46 29.22
C LEU A 76 1.63 7.55 28.17
N VAL A 77 1.92 8.10 27.00
CA VAL A 77 0.95 8.29 25.93
C VAL A 77 0.66 6.99 25.16
N ASN A 78 1.64 6.08 25.06
CA ASN A 78 1.57 4.81 24.32
C ASN A 78 0.97 4.95 22.90
N ARG A 79 1.29 6.04 22.21
CA ARG A 79 0.85 6.37 20.85
C ARG A 79 2.02 6.85 20.01
N ASN A 80 1.88 6.77 18.67
CA ASN A 80 2.90 7.24 17.76
C ASN A 80 2.71 8.72 17.44
N PHE A 81 3.57 9.57 17.98
CA PHE A 81 3.57 11.00 17.69
C PHE A 81 5.00 11.58 17.68
N VAL A 82 5.14 12.72 17.04
CA VAL A 82 6.34 13.55 17.07
C VAL A 82 5.95 14.97 17.42
N ILE A 83 6.56 15.53 18.47
CA ILE A 83 6.46 16.96 18.75
C ILE A 83 7.57 17.64 17.94
N SER A 84 7.16 18.46 16.98
CA SER A 84 8.06 19.14 16.04
C SER A 84 8.63 20.43 16.63
N ARG A 85 7.74 21.24 17.21
CA ARG A 85 8.05 22.60 17.70
C ARG A 85 7.29 22.86 18.99
N ILE A 86 7.85 23.74 19.82
CA ILE A 86 7.23 24.26 21.02
C ILE A 86 7.31 25.77 21.04
N ARG A 87 6.30 26.41 21.61
CA ARG A 87 6.31 27.81 21.99
C ARG A 87 5.93 27.91 23.45
N HIS A 88 6.85 28.36 24.27
CA HIS A 88 6.61 28.55 25.70
C HIS A 88 5.70 29.76 25.97
N HIS A 89 4.94 29.68 27.06
CA HIS A 89 4.05 30.77 27.48
C HIS A 89 4.82 31.94 28.08
N ASP A 90 6.01 31.73 28.61
CA ASP A 90 6.80 32.67 29.46
C ASP A 90 7.41 33.89 28.71
N GLY A 91 6.72 34.42 27.71
CA GLY A 91 7.09 35.72 27.12
C GLY A 91 8.24 35.69 26.09
N GLN A 92 9.02 34.65 25.96
CA GLN A 92 9.90 34.45 24.81
C GLN A 92 9.07 33.94 23.63
N GLN A 93 8.77 34.82 22.69
CA GLN A 93 7.97 34.52 21.51
C GLN A 93 8.70 33.61 20.51
N GLU A 94 9.86 33.09 20.84
CA GLU A 94 10.61 32.22 19.93
C GLU A 94 10.06 30.79 19.92
N VAL A 95 9.91 30.26 18.72
CA VAL A 95 9.53 28.87 18.48
C VAL A 95 10.81 28.03 18.50
N GLU A 96 10.84 27.01 19.34
CA GLU A 96 11.98 26.13 19.48
C GLU A 96 11.71 24.74 18.90
N LEU A 97 12.81 24.07 18.48
CA LEU A 97 12.78 22.65 18.13
C LEU A 97 12.78 21.81 19.41
N VAL A 98 11.87 20.89 19.49
CA VAL A 98 11.69 20.04 20.67
C VAL A 98 12.71 18.90 20.67
N ASN A 99 13.36 18.63 21.79
CA ASN A 99 14.25 17.50 22.02
C ASN A 99 13.72 16.58 23.14
N SER A 100 14.39 15.47 23.43
CA SER A 100 13.98 14.53 24.48
C SER A 100 14.00 15.12 25.88
N GLU A 101 14.86 16.11 26.09
CA GLU A 101 15.08 16.78 27.38
C GLU A 101 14.27 18.09 27.51
N THR A 102 13.51 18.47 26.47
CA THR A 102 12.63 19.65 26.52
C THR A 102 11.56 19.44 27.58
N ILE A 103 11.46 20.40 28.51
CA ILE A 103 10.50 20.42 29.60
C ILE A 103 9.22 21.09 29.09
N LEU A 104 8.07 20.50 29.40
CA LEU A 104 6.75 21.05 29.04
C LEU A 104 6.13 21.76 30.23
N HIS A 105 5.53 22.93 29.98
CA HIS A 105 4.81 23.71 30.98
C HIS A 105 3.35 23.87 30.59
N ILE A 106 2.52 24.19 31.55
CA ILE A 106 1.11 24.56 31.31
C ILE A 106 1.10 25.79 30.40
N ASP A 107 0.10 25.84 29.50
CA ASP A 107 -0.11 26.89 28.49
C ASP A 107 0.96 26.95 27.37
N ASP A 108 1.95 26.07 27.38
CA ASP A 108 2.82 25.90 26.24
C ASP A 108 2.03 25.40 25.02
N LYS A 109 2.39 25.90 23.84
CA LYS A 109 1.81 25.45 22.57
C LYS A 109 2.80 24.55 21.84
N ILE A 110 2.36 23.35 21.50
CA ILE A 110 3.15 22.34 20.83
C ILE A 110 2.57 21.98 19.48
N LEU A 111 3.43 21.79 18.47
CA LEU A 111 3.06 21.24 17.17
C LEU A 111 3.30 19.74 17.18
N VAL A 112 2.25 18.98 17.26
CA VAL A 112 2.27 17.51 17.27
C VAL A 112 1.96 16.98 15.87
N ILE A 113 2.71 15.99 15.45
CA ILE A 113 2.53 15.28 14.18
C ILE A 113 2.18 13.85 14.51
N SER A 114 0.98 13.41 14.14
CA SER A 114 0.47 12.08 14.43
C SER A 114 -0.52 11.60 13.38
N ASN A 115 -0.90 10.33 13.45
CA ASN A 115 -2.01 9.79 12.67
C ASN A 115 -3.34 10.33 13.21
N PRO A 116 -4.33 10.58 12.36
CA PRO A 116 -5.65 11.07 12.77
C PRO A 116 -6.33 10.22 13.84
N ILE A 117 -6.15 8.90 13.77
CA ILE A 117 -6.69 7.94 14.75
C ILE A 117 -6.14 8.20 16.16
N ASP A 118 -4.90 8.64 16.27
CA ASP A 118 -4.22 8.89 17.55
C ASP A 118 -4.42 10.33 18.05
N ILE A 119 -4.80 11.27 17.17
CA ILE A 119 -4.90 12.70 17.49
C ILE A 119 -5.88 12.96 18.64
N GLU A 120 -7.04 12.32 18.65
CA GLU A 120 -8.04 12.50 19.70
C GLU A 120 -7.49 12.10 21.08
N ALA A 121 -6.88 10.90 21.16
CA ALA A 121 -6.26 10.41 22.40
C ALA A 121 -5.10 11.32 22.86
N ILE A 122 -4.29 11.79 21.90
CA ILE A 122 -3.18 12.71 22.17
C ILE A 122 -3.72 14.06 22.65
N THR A 123 -4.80 14.57 22.04
CA THR A 123 -5.43 15.83 22.45
C THR A 123 -5.98 15.74 23.87
N VAL A 124 -6.68 14.66 24.21
CA VAL A 124 -7.17 14.42 25.58
C VAL A 124 -6.02 14.37 26.59
N PHE A 125 -4.87 13.80 26.21
CA PHE A 125 -3.72 13.69 27.10
C PHE A 125 -3.00 15.01 27.31
N PHE A 126 -2.76 15.81 26.26
CA PHE A 126 -2.02 17.07 26.37
C PHE A 126 -2.88 18.26 26.77
N GLY A 127 -4.10 18.35 26.25
CA GLY A 127 -5.00 19.45 26.58
C GLY A 127 -5.95 19.82 25.44
N LYS A 128 -5.88 21.07 24.97
CA LYS A 128 -6.84 21.61 23.99
C LYS A 128 -6.20 21.85 22.63
N GLN A 129 -6.93 21.52 21.56
CA GLN A 129 -6.53 21.90 20.20
C GLN A 129 -6.76 23.41 19.98
N VAL A 130 -5.76 24.07 19.41
CA VAL A 130 -5.78 25.50 19.08
C VAL A 130 -5.25 25.70 17.63
N GLU A 131 -5.71 26.76 17.00
CA GLU A 131 -5.18 27.14 15.68
C GLU A 131 -3.99 28.10 15.84
N MET A 132 -2.91 27.86 15.12
CA MET A 132 -1.72 28.69 15.16
C MET A 132 -0.92 28.55 13.86
N GLU A 133 -0.51 29.66 13.28
CA GLU A 133 0.30 29.71 12.06
C GLU A 133 1.79 29.69 12.41
N TRP A 134 2.37 28.51 12.51
CA TRP A 134 3.77 28.32 12.88
C TRP A 134 4.77 28.87 11.88
N GLU A 135 4.40 29.02 10.62
CA GLU A 135 5.29 29.47 9.55
C GLU A 135 5.57 30.97 9.64
N GLN A 136 4.61 31.75 10.12
CA GLN A 136 4.76 33.20 10.28
C GLN A 136 5.59 33.57 11.54
N LEU A 137 5.61 32.71 12.54
CA LEU A 137 6.20 32.99 13.85
C LEU A 137 7.70 32.79 13.92
N ASN A 138 8.29 31.98 13.04
CA ASN A 138 9.74 31.79 13.05
C ASN A 138 10.32 31.57 11.64
N LYS A 139 10.81 32.66 11.06
CA LYS A 139 11.51 32.63 9.76
C LYS A 139 12.86 31.92 9.78
N LYS A 140 13.40 31.60 10.96
CA LYS A 140 14.71 30.91 11.11
C LYS A 140 14.60 29.39 10.93
N LEU A 141 13.40 28.81 11.09
CA LEU A 141 13.18 27.37 10.94
C LEU A 141 12.52 27.06 9.59
N ILE A 142 13.23 26.32 8.75
CA ILE A 142 12.74 25.84 7.47
C ILE A 142 12.32 24.38 7.53
N SER A 143 11.37 24.02 6.69
CA SER A 143 10.97 22.63 6.45
C SER A 143 11.37 22.23 5.03
N ARG A 144 12.11 21.14 4.88
CA ARG A 144 12.54 20.62 3.57
C ARG A 144 12.27 19.14 3.46
N ARG A 145 11.83 18.71 2.27
CA ARG A 145 11.69 17.29 1.94
C ARG A 145 12.99 16.80 1.32
N ILE A 146 13.59 15.77 1.92
CA ILE A 146 14.86 15.19 1.50
C ILE A 146 14.64 13.73 1.14
N LEU A 147 15.21 13.30 0.02
CA LEU A 147 15.11 11.95 -0.48
C LEU A 147 16.28 11.09 0.04
N ILE A 148 15.97 9.93 0.62
CA ILE A 148 16.98 8.98 1.06
C ILE A 148 17.59 8.28 -0.15
N THR A 149 18.85 8.58 -0.44
CA THR A 149 19.54 8.05 -1.62
C THR A 149 20.85 7.33 -1.29
N LYS A 150 21.26 7.29 -0.03
CA LYS A 150 22.43 6.55 0.42
C LYS A 150 22.08 5.11 0.79
N PRO A 151 22.67 4.09 0.13
CA PRO A 151 22.42 2.68 0.42
C PRO A 151 22.73 2.29 1.86
N GLU A 152 23.70 2.96 2.47
CA GLU A 152 24.14 2.71 3.85
C GLU A 152 23.07 3.00 4.91
N LEU A 153 22.06 3.79 4.55
CA LEU A 153 20.95 4.15 5.43
C LEU A 153 19.77 3.17 5.34
N ASN A 154 19.76 2.33 4.31
CA ASN A 154 18.69 1.35 4.13
C ASN A 154 18.67 0.35 5.29
N GLY A 155 17.50 0.23 5.95
CA GLY A 155 17.29 -0.62 7.12
C GLY A 155 17.74 -0.01 8.46
N LYS A 156 18.42 1.16 8.49
CA LYS A 156 18.77 1.82 9.75
C LYS A 156 17.54 2.44 10.42
N MET A 157 17.48 2.34 11.74
CA MET A 157 16.45 3.01 12.54
C MET A 157 16.72 4.53 12.61
N LEU A 158 15.65 5.34 12.65
CA LEU A 158 15.78 6.79 12.81
C LEU A 158 16.56 7.20 14.04
N SER A 159 16.40 6.47 15.16
CA SER A 159 17.13 6.72 16.41
C SER A 159 18.65 6.59 16.24
N GLN A 160 19.12 5.72 15.35
CA GLN A 160 20.54 5.49 15.10
C GLN A 160 21.22 6.65 14.36
N LEU A 161 20.45 7.43 13.59
CA LEU A 161 20.99 8.56 12.84
C LEU A 161 21.32 9.77 13.71
N LYS A 162 20.69 9.88 14.89
CA LYS A 162 20.89 10.98 15.83
C LYS A 162 20.87 12.37 15.17
N ILE A 163 20.02 12.55 14.13
CA ILE A 163 19.97 13.77 13.30
C ILE A 163 19.78 15.02 14.15
N ARG A 164 18.95 14.92 15.19
CA ARG A 164 18.70 16.02 16.11
C ARG A 164 19.95 16.41 16.89
N ASN A 165 20.62 15.43 17.47
CA ASN A 165 21.80 15.66 18.33
C ASN A 165 23.01 16.12 17.52
N ASN A 166 23.18 15.58 16.31
CA ASN A 166 24.36 15.87 15.49
C ASN A 166 24.22 17.15 14.66
N PHE A 167 22.98 17.52 14.26
CA PHE A 167 22.77 18.61 13.31
C PHE A 167 21.74 19.66 13.78
N GLY A 168 21.05 19.44 14.89
CA GLY A 168 20.01 20.37 15.36
C GLY A 168 18.77 20.39 14.45
N ALA A 169 18.50 19.31 13.71
CA ALA A 169 17.35 19.19 12.83
C ALA A 169 16.46 18.01 13.26
N SER A 170 15.16 18.11 13.08
CA SER A 170 14.21 17.08 13.45
C SER A 170 13.50 16.50 12.23
N ILE A 171 13.46 15.15 12.13
CA ILE A 171 12.64 14.46 11.15
C ILE A 171 11.24 14.34 11.73
N THR A 172 10.25 14.82 10.99
CA THR A 172 8.85 14.91 11.45
C THR A 172 7.94 13.88 10.82
N ARG A 173 8.12 13.61 9.53
CA ARG A 173 7.37 12.60 8.78
C ARG A 173 8.22 11.98 7.69
N ILE A 174 7.82 10.80 7.25
CA ILE A 174 8.44 10.05 6.16
C ILE A 174 7.34 9.66 5.18
N ASN A 175 7.51 10.04 3.92
CA ASN A 175 6.67 9.56 2.84
C ASN A 175 7.35 8.37 2.17
N ARG A 176 6.70 7.21 2.20
CA ARG A 176 7.14 5.96 1.56
C ARG A 176 6.11 5.52 0.54
N SER A 177 6.47 5.53 -0.73
CA SER A 177 5.58 5.12 -1.84
C SER A 177 4.19 5.79 -1.78
N GLY A 178 4.14 7.09 -1.45
CA GLY A 178 2.91 7.86 -1.35
C GLY A 178 2.24 7.85 0.03
N VAL A 179 2.64 6.97 0.95
CA VAL A 179 2.07 6.90 2.30
C VAL A 179 2.92 7.70 3.29
N ASP A 180 2.29 8.62 4.02
CA ASP A 180 2.95 9.37 5.09
C ASP A 180 2.97 8.57 6.38
N LEU A 181 4.15 8.45 6.98
CA LEU A 181 4.42 7.74 8.22
C LEU A 181 4.93 8.72 9.28
N VAL A 182 4.54 8.51 10.53
CA VAL A 182 5.10 9.23 11.68
C VAL A 182 6.58 8.85 11.83
N ALA A 183 7.47 9.84 11.96
CA ALA A 183 8.90 9.62 12.13
C ALA A 183 9.22 9.08 13.54
N SER A 184 8.75 7.87 13.86
CA SER A 184 9.03 7.23 15.14
C SER A 184 10.51 6.78 15.23
N PRO A 185 11.12 6.74 16.43
CA PRO A 185 12.51 6.35 16.62
C PRO A 185 12.86 4.95 16.10
N HIS A 186 11.89 4.04 16.14
CA HIS A 186 12.05 2.64 15.72
C HIS A 186 11.77 2.41 14.23
N LEU A 187 11.31 3.45 13.51
CA LEU A 187 11.06 3.33 12.09
C LEU A 187 12.37 3.14 11.33
N GLN A 188 12.42 2.08 10.53
CA GLN A 188 13.55 1.79 9.65
C GLN A 188 13.43 2.58 8.36
N LEU A 189 14.49 3.28 7.98
CA LEU A 189 14.57 3.99 6.71
C LEU A 189 14.75 3.03 5.54
N GLN A 190 14.20 3.40 4.41
CA GLN A 190 14.38 2.69 3.15
C GLN A 190 14.87 3.66 2.07
N MET A 191 15.63 3.14 1.11
CA MET A 191 15.97 3.93 -0.07
C MET A 191 14.69 4.38 -0.78
N GLY A 192 14.68 5.65 -1.22
CA GLY A 192 13.51 6.24 -1.84
C GLY A 192 12.51 6.87 -0.86
N ASP A 193 12.67 6.70 0.45
CA ASP A 193 11.88 7.44 1.42
C ASP A 193 12.10 8.94 1.27
N ARG A 194 11.02 9.72 1.31
CA ARG A 194 11.05 11.18 1.38
C ARG A 194 10.83 11.62 2.81
N VAL A 195 11.88 12.08 3.48
CA VAL A 195 11.82 12.56 4.86
C VAL A 195 11.58 14.05 4.91
N THR A 196 10.65 14.51 5.73
CA THR A 196 10.45 15.93 6.01
C THR A 196 11.26 16.30 7.24
N ILE A 197 12.22 17.21 7.03
CA ILE A 197 13.15 17.69 8.07
C ILE A 197 12.84 19.14 8.37
N VAL A 198 12.86 19.48 9.67
CA VAL A 198 12.66 20.84 10.20
C VAL A 198 13.90 21.23 10.98
N GLY A 199 14.43 22.41 10.70
CA GLY A 199 15.62 22.93 11.36
C GLY A 199 16.05 24.28 10.82
N SER A 200 17.18 24.82 11.31
CA SER A 200 17.82 25.96 10.65
C SER A 200 18.31 25.57 9.25
N GLU A 201 18.50 26.52 8.36
CA GLU A 201 18.95 26.25 7.00
C GLU A 201 20.26 25.46 6.96
N LEU A 202 21.21 25.81 7.81
CA LEU A 202 22.48 25.10 7.95
C LEU A 202 22.28 23.66 8.46
N ALA A 203 21.44 23.48 9.46
CA ALA A 203 21.13 22.16 10.02
C ALA A 203 20.48 21.24 8.98
N VAL A 204 19.52 21.76 8.22
CA VAL A 204 18.82 21.01 7.15
C VAL A 204 19.80 20.67 6.03
N THR A 205 20.68 21.58 5.63
CA THR A 205 21.68 21.33 4.58
C THR A 205 22.72 20.28 5.00
N HIS A 206 23.15 20.27 6.27
CA HIS A 206 24.03 19.22 6.78
C HIS A 206 23.32 17.86 6.83
N ALA A 207 22.07 17.82 7.30
CA ALA A 207 21.27 16.60 7.28
C ALA A 207 21.07 16.07 5.85
N GLU A 208 20.86 16.94 4.86
CA GLU A 208 20.74 16.59 3.45
C GLU A 208 22.01 15.89 2.92
N LYS A 209 23.19 16.37 3.25
CA LYS A 209 24.48 15.72 2.87
C LYS A 209 24.60 14.32 3.46
N VAL A 210 24.10 14.09 4.68
CA VAL A 210 24.12 12.79 5.33
C VAL A 210 23.11 11.83 4.72
N LEU A 211 21.90 12.31 4.40
CA LEU A 211 20.80 11.51 3.87
C LEU A 211 20.91 11.25 2.35
N GLY A 212 21.56 12.15 1.63
CA GLY A 212 21.89 11.99 0.22
C GLY A 212 21.19 12.99 -0.71
N ASN A 213 19.89 12.90 -0.93
CA ASN A 213 19.05 13.75 -1.80
C ASN A 213 19.48 13.83 -3.29
N SER A 214 20.12 12.78 -3.82
CA SER A 214 20.55 12.75 -5.23
C SER A 214 19.59 11.93 -6.09
N MET A 215 18.74 12.61 -6.86
CA MET A 215 17.84 11.97 -7.82
C MET A 215 18.57 11.08 -8.84
N LYS A 216 19.78 11.45 -9.27
CA LYS A 216 20.58 10.66 -10.23
C LYS A 216 20.87 9.26 -9.73
N ARG A 217 21.10 9.06 -8.42
CA ARG A 217 21.36 7.73 -7.84
C ARG A 217 20.16 6.81 -7.84
N LEU A 218 18.94 7.36 -7.85
CA LEU A 218 17.71 6.58 -7.86
C LEU A 218 17.23 6.25 -9.29
N ASN A 219 17.76 6.93 -10.30
CA ASN A 219 17.37 6.68 -11.69
C ASN A 219 17.92 5.36 -12.26
N HIS A 220 18.79 4.66 -11.53
CA HIS A 220 19.23 3.31 -11.89
C HIS A 220 18.39 2.27 -11.14
N PRO A 221 17.33 1.70 -11.75
CA PRO A 221 16.50 0.69 -11.10
C PRO A 221 17.33 -0.56 -10.84
N ASN A 222 17.32 -1.05 -9.61
CA ASN A 222 17.92 -2.33 -9.29
C ASN A 222 16.89 -3.44 -9.53
N LEU A 223 17.02 -4.13 -10.65
CA LEU A 223 16.09 -5.21 -11.05
C LEU A 223 16.43 -6.56 -10.39
N ILE A 224 17.63 -6.70 -9.80
CA ILE A 224 18.09 -7.95 -9.17
C ILE A 224 17.10 -8.45 -8.10
N PRO A 225 16.65 -7.64 -7.13
CA PRO A 225 15.70 -8.11 -6.11
C PRO A 225 14.36 -8.56 -6.69
N ILE A 226 13.91 -7.92 -7.77
CA ILE A 226 12.64 -8.28 -8.44
C ILE A 226 12.76 -9.67 -9.09
N PHE A 227 13.76 -9.87 -9.94
CA PHE A 227 13.93 -11.16 -10.62
C PHE A 227 14.32 -12.29 -9.65
N PHE A 228 15.12 -11.99 -8.64
CA PHE A 228 15.42 -12.93 -7.56
C PHE A 228 14.18 -13.32 -6.77
N GLY A 229 13.34 -12.34 -6.43
CA GLY A 229 12.05 -12.57 -5.79
C GLY A 229 11.10 -13.41 -6.65
N ILE A 230 11.04 -13.16 -7.96
CA ILE A 230 10.25 -13.98 -8.90
C ILE A 230 10.78 -15.42 -8.94
N ALA A 231 12.10 -15.61 -9.07
CA ALA A 231 12.71 -16.95 -9.12
C ALA A 231 12.43 -17.75 -7.83
N LEU A 232 12.69 -17.17 -6.65
CA LEU A 232 12.35 -17.78 -5.37
C LEU A 232 10.84 -18.05 -5.23
N GLY A 233 10.03 -17.13 -5.72
CA GLY A 233 8.59 -17.28 -5.72
C GLY A 233 8.10 -18.41 -6.59
N CYS A 234 8.66 -18.58 -7.78
CA CYS A 234 8.36 -19.72 -8.66
C CYS A 234 8.77 -21.05 -8.03
N ILE A 235 9.94 -21.09 -7.37
CA ILE A 235 10.38 -22.29 -6.62
C ILE A 235 9.38 -22.59 -5.51
N LEU A 236 9.05 -21.61 -4.65
CA LEU A 236 8.09 -21.79 -3.57
C LEU A 236 6.70 -22.19 -4.09
N GLY A 237 6.24 -21.56 -5.16
CA GLY A 237 4.96 -21.85 -5.79
C GLY A 237 4.85 -23.26 -6.40
N SER A 238 5.98 -23.86 -6.74
CA SER A 238 6.07 -25.20 -7.33
C SER A 238 6.14 -26.30 -6.28
N ILE A 239 6.45 -25.99 -5.01
CA ILE A 239 6.56 -26.97 -3.93
C ILE A 239 5.17 -27.58 -3.67
N PRO A 240 5.04 -28.93 -3.73
CA PRO A 240 3.82 -29.60 -3.38
C PRO A 240 3.69 -29.73 -1.86
N PHE A 241 2.65 -29.15 -1.26
CA PHE A 241 2.31 -29.34 0.14
C PHE A 241 1.30 -30.47 0.26
N MET A 242 1.65 -31.52 1.03
CA MET A 242 0.74 -32.60 1.35
C MET A 242 0.02 -32.34 2.66
N PHE A 243 -1.30 -32.32 2.65
CA PHE A 243 -2.11 -32.20 3.85
C PHE A 243 -2.78 -33.54 4.15
N PRO A 244 -2.83 -33.97 5.41
CA PRO A 244 -3.56 -35.17 5.81
C PRO A 244 -5.03 -35.10 5.36
N GLY A 245 -5.50 -36.13 4.65
CA GLY A 245 -6.89 -36.18 4.15
C GLY A 245 -7.11 -35.54 2.77
N ILE A 246 -6.10 -34.97 2.14
CA ILE A 246 -6.19 -34.43 0.78
C ILE A 246 -5.40 -35.32 -0.17
N PRO A 247 -6.04 -36.01 -1.16
CA PRO A 247 -5.37 -36.99 -2.01
C PRO A 247 -4.41 -36.40 -3.03
N GLN A 248 -4.50 -35.09 -3.29
CA GLN A 248 -3.61 -34.39 -4.21
C GLN A 248 -2.80 -33.29 -3.52
N PRO A 249 -1.50 -33.11 -3.89
CA PRO A 249 -0.68 -32.07 -3.30
C PRO A 249 -1.16 -30.67 -3.68
N VAL A 250 -1.31 -29.82 -2.69
CA VAL A 250 -1.66 -28.40 -2.84
C VAL A 250 -0.40 -27.64 -3.23
N LYS A 251 -0.45 -26.84 -4.30
CA LYS A 251 0.63 -25.94 -4.71
C LYS A 251 0.13 -24.49 -4.65
N LEU A 252 0.99 -23.57 -4.22
CA LEU A 252 0.67 -22.12 -4.27
C LEU A 252 0.57 -21.59 -5.71
N GLY A 253 1.17 -22.33 -6.64
CA GLY A 253 1.19 -21.99 -8.07
C GLY A 253 2.20 -20.88 -8.40
N LEU A 254 2.41 -20.69 -9.71
CA LEU A 254 3.39 -19.72 -10.24
C LEU A 254 2.97 -18.25 -10.02
N ALA A 255 1.73 -17.98 -9.62
CA ALA A 255 1.25 -16.64 -9.28
C ALA A 255 1.29 -16.39 -7.77
N GLY A 256 0.86 -17.35 -6.94
CA GLY A 256 0.81 -17.21 -5.49
C GLY A 256 2.18 -17.20 -4.83
N GLY A 257 3.11 -18.04 -5.32
CA GLY A 257 4.47 -18.11 -4.78
C GLY A 257 5.22 -16.78 -4.87
N PRO A 258 5.37 -16.15 -6.06
CA PRO A 258 6.02 -14.85 -6.20
C PRO A 258 5.36 -13.74 -5.37
N LEU A 259 4.04 -13.75 -5.23
CA LEU A 259 3.33 -12.77 -4.42
C LEU A 259 3.72 -12.88 -2.93
N ILE A 260 3.72 -14.08 -2.36
CA ILE A 260 4.12 -14.30 -0.96
C ILE A 260 5.58 -13.92 -0.75
N VAL A 261 6.48 -14.37 -1.63
CA VAL A 261 7.90 -14.04 -1.53
C VAL A 261 8.14 -12.55 -1.64
N SER A 262 7.45 -11.84 -2.54
CA SER A 262 7.60 -10.39 -2.67
C SER A 262 7.13 -9.63 -1.43
N ILE A 263 6.05 -10.07 -0.77
CA ILE A 263 5.59 -9.51 0.50
C ILE A 263 6.65 -9.71 1.59
N LEU A 264 7.22 -10.92 1.69
CA LEU A 264 8.26 -11.23 2.67
C LEU A 264 9.54 -10.41 2.43
N ILE A 265 9.99 -10.31 1.18
CA ILE A 265 11.16 -9.50 0.81
C ILE A 265 10.89 -8.02 1.09
N SER A 266 9.72 -7.51 0.78
CA SER A 266 9.36 -6.12 1.08
C SER A 266 9.35 -5.83 2.58
N ARG A 267 8.89 -6.78 3.39
CA ARG A 267 8.81 -6.63 4.85
C ARG A 267 10.16 -6.78 5.53
N PHE A 268 10.93 -7.81 5.16
CA PHE A 268 12.15 -8.19 5.86
C PHE A 268 13.43 -7.78 5.12
N GLY A 269 13.39 -7.59 3.82
CA GLY A 269 14.54 -7.25 2.99
C GLY A 269 15.37 -6.05 3.48
N PRO A 270 14.74 -4.94 3.90
CA PRO A 270 15.48 -3.80 4.44
C PRO A 270 16.36 -4.14 5.65
N GLN A 271 15.92 -5.09 6.52
CA GLN A 271 16.68 -5.54 7.68
C GLN A 271 18.00 -6.24 7.28
N TYR A 272 17.98 -6.91 6.12
CA TYR A 272 19.15 -7.58 5.52
C TYR A 272 19.88 -6.70 4.49
N LYS A 273 19.67 -5.37 4.53
CA LYS A 273 20.27 -4.39 3.61
C LYS A 273 19.92 -4.60 2.13
N MET A 274 18.89 -5.38 1.83
CA MET A 274 18.41 -5.52 0.46
C MET A 274 17.72 -4.24 0.02
N ILE A 275 18.17 -3.68 -1.10
CA ILE A 275 17.58 -2.49 -1.70
C ILE A 275 16.48 -2.96 -2.66
N THR A 276 15.22 -2.82 -2.25
CA THR A 276 14.05 -3.19 -3.06
C THR A 276 13.44 -2.01 -3.79
N TYR A 277 14.04 -0.83 -3.65
CA TYR A 277 13.53 0.39 -4.28
C TYR A 277 13.67 0.35 -5.79
N THR A 278 12.58 0.66 -6.47
CA THR A 278 12.51 0.99 -7.90
C THR A 278 11.72 2.29 -8.07
N THR A 279 12.01 3.03 -9.13
CA THR A 279 11.21 4.22 -9.46
C THR A 279 9.79 3.82 -9.84
N MET A 280 8.80 4.67 -9.54
CA MET A 280 7.41 4.42 -9.91
C MET A 280 7.26 4.12 -11.40
N SER A 281 7.94 4.90 -12.27
CA SER A 281 7.91 4.68 -13.72
C SER A 281 8.43 3.31 -14.13
N ALA A 282 9.53 2.82 -13.49
CA ALA A 282 10.05 1.48 -13.77
C ALA A 282 9.08 0.38 -13.30
N ASN A 283 8.45 0.55 -12.13
CA ASN A 283 7.43 -0.38 -11.64
C ASN A 283 6.23 -0.47 -12.58
N LEU A 284 5.73 0.67 -13.05
CA LEU A 284 4.60 0.73 -13.98
C LEU A 284 4.97 0.07 -15.32
N MET A 285 6.18 0.33 -15.84
CA MET A 285 6.65 -0.28 -17.09
C MET A 285 6.78 -1.80 -16.97
N ILE A 286 7.37 -2.31 -15.89
CA ILE A 286 7.51 -3.76 -15.66
C ILE A 286 6.13 -4.42 -15.52
N ARG A 287 5.20 -3.76 -14.83
CA ARG A 287 3.81 -4.22 -14.70
C ARG A 287 3.15 -4.35 -16.06
N GLU A 288 3.26 -3.32 -16.90
CA GLU A 288 2.65 -3.27 -18.24
C GLU A 288 3.22 -4.36 -19.16
N ILE A 289 4.55 -4.51 -19.18
CA ILE A 289 5.22 -5.59 -19.91
C ILE A 289 4.72 -6.95 -19.40
N GLY A 290 4.66 -7.15 -18.10
CA GLY A 290 4.19 -8.39 -17.48
C GLY A 290 2.75 -8.74 -17.87
N ILE A 291 1.84 -7.78 -17.83
CA ILE A 291 0.44 -7.96 -18.25
C ILE A 291 0.36 -8.29 -19.75
N SER A 292 1.08 -7.55 -20.59
CA SER A 292 1.07 -7.77 -22.05
C SER A 292 1.59 -9.15 -22.42
N LEU A 293 2.70 -9.61 -21.83
CA LEU A 293 3.23 -10.93 -22.03
C LEU A 293 2.29 -12.03 -21.54
N PHE A 294 1.68 -11.83 -20.36
CA PHE A 294 0.69 -12.75 -19.83
C PHE A 294 -0.49 -12.92 -20.78
N LEU A 295 -1.05 -11.80 -21.27
CA LEU A 295 -2.18 -11.80 -22.21
C LEU A 295 -1.81 -12.47 -23.54
N ALA A 296 -0.61 -12.19 -24.06
CA ALA A 296 -0.13 -12.84 -25.28
C ALA A 296 0.00 -14.36 -25.11
N CYS A 297 0.62 -14.82 -24.01
CA CYS A 297 0.76 -16.26 -23.75
C CYS A 297 -0.60 -16.96 -23.59
N VAL A 298 -1.53 -16.33 -22.86
CA VAL A 298 -2.89 -16.86 -22.68
C VAL A 298 -3.66 -16.89 -24.01
N GLY A 299 -3.55 -15.80 -24.79
CA GLY A 299 -4.19 -15.72 -26.11
C GLY A 299 -3.69 -16.77 -27.11
N LEU A 300 -2.37 -16.94 -27.19
CA LEU A 300 -1.75 -17.95 -28.05
C LEU A 300 -2.12 -19.38 -27.61
N GLY A 301 -2.10 -19.64 -26.28
CA GLY A 301 -2.47 -20.94 -25.74
C GLY A 301 -3.94 -21.30 -25.95
N ALA A 302 -4.84 -20.32 -25.79
CA ALA A 302 -6.27 -20.51 -25.95
C ALA A 302 -6.72 -20.54 -27.42
N GLY A 303 -6.02 -19.81 -28.30
CA GLY A 303 -6.43 -19.63 -29.70
C GLY A 303 -6.30 -20.86 -30.57
N LYS A 304 -5.36 -21.76 -30.27
CA LYS A 304 -4.99 -22.89 -31.10
C LYS A 304 -6.18 -23.79 -31.46
N ASP A 305 -7.00 -24.14 -30.47
CA ASP A 305 -8.11 -25.11 -30.65
C ASP A 305 -9.48 -24.46 -30.51
N PHE A 306 -9.54 -23.13 -30.43
CA PHE A 306 -10.74 -22.37 -30.09
C PHE A 306 -11.88 -22.56 -31.11
N ILE A 307 -11.55 -22.39 -32.41
CA ILE A 307 -12.54 -22.50 -33.50
C ILE A 307 -13.03 -23.94 -33.63
N GLU A 308 -12.11 -24.93 -33.58
CA GLU A 308 -12.44 -26.32 -33.65
C GLU A 308 -13.39 -26.78 -32.56
N THR A 309 -13.14 -26.35 -31.34
CA THR A 309 -13.98 -26.62 -30.17
C THR A 309 -15.38 -26.02 -30.30
N ILE A 310 -15.49 -24.78 -30.78
CA ILE A 310 -16.80 -24.13 -30.95
C ILE A 310 -17.61 -24.83 -32.01
N VAL A 311 -17.02 -25.17 -33.16
CA VAL A 311 -17.73 -25.70 -34.31
C VAL A 311 -18.04 -27.19 -34.16
N ASN A 312 -17.03 -27.98 -33.73
CA ASN A 312 -17.09 -29.45 -33.79
C ASN A 312 -17.57 -30.10 -32.48
N GLU A 313 -17.33 -29.46 -31.34
CA GLU A 313 -17.65 -30.05 -30.02
C GLU A 313 -18.86 -29.41 -29.32
N GLY A 314 -19.68 -28.61 -30.03
CA GLY A 314 -20.85 -27.94 -29.43
C GLY A 314 -20.45 -26.87 -28.40
N GLY A 315 -19.29 -26.22 -28.60
CA GLY A 315 -18.70 -25.27 -27.67
C GLY A 315 -19.58 -24.07 -27.30
N TYR A 316 -20.59 -23.75 -28.10
CA TYR A 316 -21.55 -22.68 -27.79
C TYR A 316 -22.33 -22.93 -26.48
N ILE A 317 -22.63 -24.20 -26.14
CA ILE A 317 -23.30 -24.55 -24.88
C ILE A 317 -22.33 -24.28 -23.69
N TRP A 318 -21.08 -24.63 -23.84
CA TRP A 318 -20.06 -24.37 -22.82
C TRP A 318 -19.79 -22.87 -22.64
N ILE A 319 -19.87 -22.09 -23.74
CA ILE A 319 -19.80 -20.63 -23.70
C ILE A 319 -20.95 -20.07 -22.86
N MET A 320 -22.17 -20.53 -23.08
CA MET A 320 -23.32 -20.08 -22.31
C MET A 320 -23.19 -20.41 -20.80
N TYR A 321 -22.81 -21.64 -20.47
CA TYR A 321 -22.58 -22.01 -19.07
C TYR A 321 -21.42 -21.21 -18.46
N GLY A 322 -20.33 -21.02 -19.19
CA GLY A 322 -19.20 -20.19 -18.76
C GLY A 322 -19.60 -18.74 -18.50
N ALA A 323 -20.46 -18.17 -19.35
CA ALA A 323 -21.00 -16.83 -19.17
C ALA A 323 -21.83 -16.73 -17.87
N ILE A 324 -22.72 -17.68 -17.63
CA ILE A 324 -23.56 -17.72 -16.42
C ILE A 324 -22.68 -17.85 -15.17
N ILE A 325 -21.75 -18.80 -15.15
CA ILE A 325 -20.85 -19.06 -14.02
C ILE A 325 -19.96 -17.86 -13.71
N THR A 326 -19.56 -17.09 -14.72
CA THR A 326 -18.74 -15.90 -14.53
C THR A 326 -19.55 -14.69 -14.14
N THR A 327 -20.66 -14.41 -14.86
CA THR A 327 -21.40 -13.15 -14.73
C THR A 327 -22.28 -13.12 -13.47
N VAL A 328 -23.00 -14.21 -13.18
CA VAL A 328 -23.97 -14.23 -12.07
C VAL A 328 -23.29 -14.01 -10.71
N PRO A 329 -22.23 -14.73 -10.33
CA PRO A 329 -21.56 -14.49 -9.06
C PRO A 329 -20.95 -13.09 -8.98
N LEU A 330 -20.39 -12.58 -10.08
CA LEU A 330 -19.79 -11.24 -10.11
C LEU A 330 -20.84 -10.14 -9.87
N ILE A 331 -22.00 -10.24 -10.52
CA ILE A 331 -23.08 -9.27 -10.33
C ILE A 331 -23.62 -9.33 -8.91
N ILE A 332 -23.89 -10.55 -8.39
CA ILE A 332 -24.39 -10.72 -7.01
C ILE A 332 -23.39 -10.15 -6.00
N THR A 333 -22.11 -10.52 -6.11
CA THR A 333 -21.06 -10.04 -5.21
C THR A 333 -20.87 -8.53 -5.35
N GLY A 334 -20.98 -8.01 -6.58
CA GLY A 334 -20.91 -6.58 -6.85
C GLY A 334 -22.04 -5.79 -6.18
N LEU A 335 -23.28 -6.30 -6.26
CA LEU A 335 -24.42 -5.69 -5.58
C LEU A 335 -24.28 -5.74 -4.06
N ILE A 336 -23.84 -6.88 -3.51
CA ILE A 336 -23.57 -7.01 -2.06
C ILE A 336 -22.47 -6.02 -1.64
N GLY A 337 -21.36 -5.97 -2.36
CA GLY A 337 -20.25 -5.06 -2.07
C GLY A 337 -20.67 -3.58 -2.10
N ARG A 338 -21.57 -3.23 -3.05
CA ARG A 338 -22.08 -1.85 -3.16
C ARG A 338 -23.08 -1.50 -2.05
N TYR A 339 -24.09 -2.33 -1.83
CA TYR A 339 -25.21 -2.01 -0.93
C TYR A 339 -24.94 -2.40 0.53
N ALA A 340 -24.35 -3.56 0.78
CA ALA A 340 -24.07 -4.03 2.13
C ALA A 340 -22.74 -3.46 2.68
N CYS A 341 -21.66 -3.54 1.89
CA CYS A 341 -20.34 -3.06 2.31
C CYS A 341 -20.10 -1.58 1.98
N LYS A 342 -21.01 -0.93 1.23
CA LYS A 342 -20.91 0.50 0.81
C LYS A 342 -19.59 0.85 0.12
N LEU A 343 -19.01 -0.11 -0.61
CA LEU A 343 -17.77 0.12 -1.32
C LEU A 343 -17.96 1.13 -2.45
N ASN A 344 -16.96 2.00 -2.63
CA ASN A 344 -16.85 2.83 -3.82
C ASN A 344 -16.73 1.95 -5.08
N TYR A 345 -17.27 2.40 -6.21
CA TYR A 345 -17.28 1.61 -7.44
C TYR A 345 -15.86 1.21 -7.90
N TYR A 346 -14.88 2.11 -7.84
CA TYR A 346 -13.51 1.81 -8.28
C TYR A 346 -12.81 0.79 -7.37
N THR A 347 -13.00 0.89 -6.07
CA THR A 347 -12.55 -0.14 -5.12
C THR A 347 -13.25 -1.47 -5.39
N LEU A 348 -14.56 -1.44 -5.63
CA LEU A 348 -15.38 -2.62 -5.89
C LEU A 348 -14.92 -3.40 -7.12
N ILE A 349 -14.70 -2.71 -8.26
CA ILE A 349 -14.23 -3.38 -9.48
C ILE A 349 -12.81 -3.96 -9.31
N GLY A 350 -11.96 -3.32 -8.51
CA GLY A 350 -10.66 -3.87 -8.10
C GLY A 350 -10.80 -5.16 -7.27
N VAL A 351 -11.66 -5.14 -6.26
CA VAL A 351 -11.98 -6.31 -5.41
C VAL A 351 -12.55 -7.46 -6.25
N LEU A 352 -13.48 -7.19 -7.16
CA LEU A 352 -14.08 -8.20 -8.04
C LEU A 352 -13.05 -8.78 -9.01
N SER A 353 -12.17 -7.95 -9.58
CA SER A 353 -11.07 -8.40 -10.44
C SER A 353 -10.08 -9.27 -9.66
N GLY A 354 -9.76 -8.90 -8.41
CA GLY A 354 -8.90 -9.65 -7.50
C GLY A 354 -9.53 -10.98 -7.07
N ALA A 355 -10.81 -10.99 -6.71
CA ALA A 355 -11.56 -12.19 -6.36
C ALA A 355 -11.62 -13.17 -7.53
N ASN A 356 -11.69 -12.68 -8.75
CA ASN A 356 -11.61 -13.50 -9.96
C ASN A 356 -10.20 -13.86 -10.40
N THR A 357 -9.18 -13.37 -9.71
CA THR A 357 -7.77 -13.56 -10.10
C THR A 357 -7.52 -13.17 -11.56
N ASN A 358 -8.10 -12.06 -12.01
CA ASN A 358 -8.17 -11.62 -13.40
C ASN A 358 -7.35 -10.33 -13.63
N PRO A 359 -6.05 -10.42 -13.99
CA PRO A 359 -5.22 -9.25 -14.26
C PRO A 359 -5.74 -8.37 -15.41
N PRO A 360 -6.28 -8.91 -16.51
CA PRO A 360 -6.90 -8.10 -17.56
C PRO A 360 -8.06 -7.23 -17.08
N ALA A 361 -8.91 -7.77 -16.20
CA ALA A 361 -9.99 -7.01 -15.60
C ALA A 361 -9.47 -5.89 -14.68
N LEU A 362 -8.31 -6.12 -14.01
CA LEU A 362 -7.63 -5.07 -13.27
C LEU A 362 -7.07 -3.98 -14.20
N ALA A 363 -6.42 -4.37 -15.31
CA ALA A 363 -5.92 -3.40 -16.29
C ALA A 363 -7.06 -2.50 -16.79
N TYR A 364 -8.17 -3.10 -17.23
CA TYR A 364 -9.38 -2.37 -17.60
C TYR A 364 -9.89 -1.45 -16.46
N SER A 365 -9.89 -1.94 -15.21
CA SER A 365 -10.35 -1.15 -14.06
C SER A 365 -9.45 0.05 -13.77
N ASN A 366 -8.13 -0.09 -13.96
CA ASN A 366 -7.16 1.00 -13.80
C ASN A 366 -7.29 2.05 -14.92
N ASP A 367 -7.65 1.64 -16.14
CA ASP A 367 -7.85 2.57 -17.27
C ASP A 367 -9.11 3.44 -17.12
N LEU A 368 -10.04 3.06 -16.24
CA LEU A 368 -11.26 3.80 -15.98
C LEU A 368 -11.09 4.99 -15.03
N THR A 369 -9.98 5.06 -14.31
CA THR A 369 -9.74 6.09 -13.29
C THR A 369 -8.24 6.41 -13.16
N SER A 370 -7.95 7.64 -12.73
CA SER A 370 -6.59 8.06 -12.41
C SER A 370 -6.13 7.65 -10.99
N CYS A 371 -7.04 7.13 -10.14
CA CYS A 371 -6.72 6.77 -8.77
C CYS A 371 -6.31 5.29 -8.63
N ASP A 372 -5.53 4.98 -7.58
CA ASP A 372 -5.03 3.62 -7.30
C ASP A 372 -6.07 2.68 -6.64
N ALA A 373 -7.33 3.11 -6.47
CA ALA A 373 -8.36 2.34 -5.77
C ALA A 373 -8.58 0.92 -6.35
N PRO A 374 -8.63 0.72 -7.69
CA PRO A 374 -8.77 -0.63 -8.23
C PRO A 374 -7.56 -1.53 -7.91
N ALA A 375 -6.35 -0.99 -8.03
CA ALA A 375 -5.12 -1.74 -7.77
C ALA A 375 -5.00 -2.15 -6.30
N VAL A 376 -5.38 -1.27 -5.37
CA VAL A 376 -5.41 -1.55 -3.92
C VAL A 376 -6.47 -2.60 -3.61
N GLY A 377 -7.70 -2.46 -4.14
CA GLY A 377 -8.77 -3.43 -3.97
C GLY A 377 -8.37 -4.82 -4.47
N TYR A 378 -7.77 -4.89 -5.66
CA TYR A 378 -7.25 -6.13 -6.22
C TYR A 378 -6.20 -6.79 -5.33
N ALA A 379 -5.16 -6.05 -4.95
CA ALA A 379 -4.05 -6.57 -4.15
C ALA A 379 -4.48 -7.08 -2.77
N THR A 380 -5.51 -6.47 -2.19
CA THR A 380 -6.05 -6.88 -0.88
C THR A 380 -6.71 -8.25 -0.94
N VAL A 381 -7.45 -8.56 -2.02
CA VAL A 381 -8.29 -9.78 -2.10
C VAL A 381 -7.58 -10.92 -2.82
N TYR A 382 -6.72 -10.61 -3.79
CA TYR A 382 -6.09 -11.59 -4.67
C TYR A 382 -5.40 -12.77 -3.95
N PRO A 383 -4.56 -12.56 -2.89
CA PRO A 383 -3.86 -13.66 -2.23
C PRO A 383 -4.83 -14.66 -1.60
N LEU A 384 -5.86 -14.14 -0.93
CA LEU A 384 -6.89 -14.96 -0.27
C LEU A 384 -7.75 -15.69 -1.31
N ALA A 385 -8.12 -15.02 -2.39
CA ALA A 385 -8.89 -15.61 -3.47
C ALA A 385 -8.15 -16.77 -4.15
N MET A 386 -6.84 -16.62 -4.40
CA MET A 386 -6.00 -17.70 -4.93
C MET A 386 -5.97 -18.91 -4.01
N PHE A 387 -5.74 -18.69 -2.72
CA PHE A 387 -5.73 -19.76 -1.73
C PHE A 387 -7.07 -20.49 -1.65
N LEU A 388 -8.17 -19.74 -1.53
CA LEU A 388 -9.53 -20.31 -1.44
C LEU A 388 -9.94 -21.08 -2.70
N ARG A 389 -9.55 -20.62 -3.88
CA ARG A 389 -9.84 -21.34 -5.15
C ARG A 389 -9.16 -22.69 -5.20
N VAL A 390 -7.89 -22.78 -4.82
CA VAL A 390 -7.17 -24.05 -4.77
C VAL A 390 -7.81 -24.99 -3.75
N LEU A 391 -8.14 -24.49 -2.57
CA LEU A 391 -8.79 -25.26 -1.52
C LEU A 391 -10.18 -25.76 -1.97
N THR A 392 -11.01 -24.87 -2.53
CA THR A 392 -12.35 -25.22 -2.99
C THR A 392 -12.32 -26.25 -4.11
N ALA A 393 -11.41 -26.12 -5.08
CA ALA A 393 -11.27 -27.10 -6.15
C ALA A 393 -10.92 -28.49 -5.61
N GLN A 394 -10.06 -28.56 -4.62
CA GLN A 394 -9.70 -29.83 -3.98
C GLN A 394 -10.83 -30.43 -3.15
N LEU A 395 -11.56 -29.61 -2.39
CA LEU A 395 -12.74 -30.05 -1.65
C LEU A 395 -13.82 -30.60 -2.59
N LEU A 396 -14.03 -29.96 -3.74
CA LEU A 396 -14.97 -30.46 -4.77
C LEU A 396 -14.54 -31.81 -5.32
N ILE A 397 -13.26 -32.00 -5.64
CA ILE A 397 -12.74 -33.30 -6.10
C ILE A 397 -12.94 -34.37 -5.03
N LEU A 398 -12.72 -34.05 -3.75
CA LEU A 398 -12.92 -34.98 -2.64
C LEU A 398 -14.40 -35.33 -2.39
N SER A 399 -15.30 -34.37 -2.66
CA SER A 399 -16.74 -34.56 -2.41
C SER A 399 -17.48 -35.28 -3.56
N LEU A 400 -16.93 -35.22 -4.78
CA LEU A 400 -17.52 -35.77 -6.00
C LEU A 400 -16.82 -37.02 -6.52
N GLY A 401 -15.64 -37.33 -6.01
CA GLY A 401 -14.87 -38.54 -6.32
C GLY A 401 -14.90 -39.54 -5.19
#